data_fc9aba0aaaeddf839ec9a999006ecf67
#
_entry.id   fc9aba0aaaeddf839ec9a999006ecf67
#
_cell.length_a   1.000
_cell.length_b   1.000
_cell.length_c   1.000
_cell.angle_alpha   90.00
_cell.angle_beta   90.00
_cell.angle_gamma   90.00
#
_symmetry.space_group_name_H-M   'P 1'
#
loop_
_entity.id
_entity.type
_entity.pdbx_description
1 polymer ?
#
loop_
_entity_poly.entity_id
_entity_poly.type
_entity_poly.pdbx_seq_one_letter_code
_entity_poly.pdbx_strand_id
1 'polypeptide(L)'
;SRTVGLSEYGDLGQAEVFADSGMSVFTLFNKTVKLRSQEKSGLEELLCSRKFDTIFFMLGINELGYDYDSIVKQYKRTVEKVHELQPDAAIVLGANLHVTAEKASGSSIYNNDRINALNRDIKSMAEASGYVYLDVNQVFDDENGNLAAGYSSDGAHVLGKYYSVWVDWIRETLGTHAG
;
A
#
# COMPACT_ATOMS: atom_id res chain seq x y z
N SER A 1 9.90 -4.62 -1.74
CA SER A 1 8.65 -3.85 -1.51
C SER A 1 7.53 -4.78 -1.11
N ARG A 2 6.67 -4.36 -0.19
CA ARG A 2 5.51 -5.13 0.29
C ARG A 2 4.53 -5.44 -0.85
N THR A 3 4.29 -4.50 -1.74
CA THR A 3 3.44 -4.70 -2.93
C THR A 3 4.09 -5.65 -3.94
N VAL A 4 5.41 -5.62 -4.10
CA VAL A 4 6.15 -6.62 -4.89
C VAL A 4 5.95 -8.01 -4.28
N GLY A 5 6.02 -8.14 -2.95
CA GLY A 5 5.75 -9.40 -2.26
C GLY A 5 4.32 -9.92 -2.48
N LEU A 6 3.31 -9.05 -2.49
CA LEU A 6 1.94 -9.41 -2.87
C LEU A 6 1.89 -9.98 -4.29
N SER A 7 2.64 -9.39 -5.24
CA SER A 7 2.69 -9.86 -6.62
C SER A 7 3.41 -11.20 -6.78
N GLU A 8 4.45 -11.43 -5.98
CA GLU A 8 5.30 -12.64 -6.09
C GLU A 8 4.70 -13.85 -5.36
N TYR A 9 4.07 -13.63 -4.21
CA TYR A 9 3.64 -14.70 -3.30
C TYR A 9 2.13 -14.77 -3.10
N GLY A 10 1.37 -13.74 -3.50
CA GLY A 10 -0.09 -13.70 -3.39
C GLY A 10 -0.77 -14.22 -4.65
N ASP A 11 -1.88 -14.94 -4.48
CA ASP A 11 -2.79 -15.21 -5.60
C ASP A 11 -3.68 -13.99 -5.85
N LEU A 12 -3.26 -13.12 -6.76
CA LEU A 12 -3.99 -11.90 -7.11
C LEU A 12 -4.99 -12.08 -8.27
N GLY A 13 -5.18 -13.32 -8.74
CA GLY A 13 -6.08 -13.59 -9.87
C GLY A 13 -5.70 -12.75 -11.10
N GLN A 14 -6.66 -11.98 -11.63
CA GLN A 14 -6.47 -11.13 -12.82
C GLN A 14 -5.98 -9.70 -12.48
N ALA A 15 -5.76 -9.36 -11.21
CA ALA A 15 -5.30 -8.03 -10.84
C ALA A 15 -3.94 -7.71 -11.48
N GLU A 16 -3.80 -6.51 -12.03
CA GLU A 16 -2.50 -5.99 -12.46
C GLU A 16 -1.76 -5.37 -11.27
N VAL A 17 -0.44 -5.35 -11.31
CA VAL A 17 0.39 -4.78 -10.26
C VAL A 17 1.38 -3.79 -10.82
N PHE A 18 1.28 -2.55 -10.34
CA PHE A 18 2.25 -1.49 -10.63
C PHE A 18 3.09 -1.25 -9.38
N ALA A 19 4.21 -1.94 -9.26
CA ALA A 19 5.09 -1.86 -8.10
C ALA A 19 6.55 -2.04 -8.47
N ASP A 20 7.42 -1.39 -7.71
CA ASP A 20 8.87 -1.54 -7.80
C ASP A 20 9.51 -1.34 -6.42
N SER A 21 10.73 -1.82 -6.25
CA SER A 21 11.49 -1.59 -5.03
C SER A 21 11.79 -0.10 -4.87
N GLY A 22 11.57 0.45 -3.67
CA GLY A 22 11.79 1.86 -3.39
C GLY A 22 10.81 2.82 -4.08
N MET A 23 9.70 2.33 -4.64
CA MET A 23 8.66 3.19 -5.19
C MET A 23 8.04 4.07 -4.11
N SER A 24 7.80 5.33 -4.42
CA SER A 24 7.29 6.35 -3.52
C SER A 24 6.25 7.23 -4.21
N VAL A 25 5.47 7.99 -3.45
CA VAL A 25 4.52 8.97 -4.00
C VAL A 25 5.22 10.05 -4.84
N PHE A 26 6.51 10.28 -4.62
CA PHE A 26 7.31 11.24 -5.39
C PHE A 26 7.80 10.68 -6.74
N THR A 27 7.88 9.35 -6.87
CA THR A 27 8.48 8.70 -8.05
C THR A 27 7.48 7.90 -8.89
N LEU A 28 6.30 7.61 -8.34
CA LEU A 28 5.31 6.69 -8.91
C LEU A 28 4.98 6.99 -10.38
N PHE A 29 4.72 8.25 -10.73
CA PHE A 29 4.38 8.66 -12.11
C PHE A 29 5.58 8.80 -13.06
N ASN A 30 6.80 8.72 -12.52
CA ASN A 30 8.04 8.84 -13.31
C ASN A 30 8.72 7.49 -13.56
N LYS A 31 8.18 6.41 -12.99
CA LYS A 31 8.72 5.06 -13.16
C LYS A 31 8.00 4.29 -14.26
N THR A 32 8.76 3.46 -14.95
CA THR A 32 8.26 2.42 -15.83
C THR A 32 8.53 1.08 -15.18
N VAL A 33 7.52 0.25 -15.05
CA VAL A 33 7.64 -1.08 -14.43
C VAL A 33 7.24 -2.16 -15.43
N LYS A 34 7.71 -3.37 -15.18
CA LYS A 34 7.26 -4.56 -15.88
C LYS A 34 6.00 -5.09 -15.17
N LEU A 35 4.89 -5.06 -15.86
CA LEU A 35 3.59 -5.51 -15.38
C LEU A 35 3.51 -7.04 -15.31
N ARG A 36 2.50 -7.58 -14.65
CA ARG A 36 2.21 -9.03 -14.66
C ARG A 36 1.90 -9.54 -16.05
N SER A 37 1.31 -8.72 -16.91
CA SER A 37 1.11 -8.97 -18.34
C SER A 37 2.42 -9.07 -19.16
N GLN A 38 3.60 -8.87 -18.53
CA GLN A 38 4.93 -8.83 -19.12
C GLN A 38 5.24 -7.55 -19.94
N GLU A 39 4.29 -6.67 -20.12
CA GLU A 39 4.49 -5.36 -20.74
C GLU A 39 5.26 -4.43 -19.80
N LYS A 40 6.01 -3.48 -20.37
CA LYS A 40 6.57 -2.35 -19.62
C LYS A 40 5.65 -1.14 -19.80
N SER A 41 5.25 -0.51 -18.69
CA SER A 41 4.37 0.65 -18.75
C SER A 41 4.70 1.65 -17.64
N GLY A 42 4.46 2.93 -17.92
CA GLY A 42 4.29 3.97 -16.89
C GLY A 42 2.88 3.89 -16.29
N LEU A 43 2.70 4.43 -15.07
CA LEU A 43 1.39 4.38 -14.41
C LEU A 43 0.31 5.12 -15.20
N GLU A 44 0.60 6.32 -15.68
CA GLU A 44 -0.37 7.10 -16.46
C GLU A 44 -0.78 6.39 -17.75
N GLU A 45 0.18 5.81 -18.46
CA GLU A 45 -0.07 5.01 -19.67
C GLU A 45 -0.98 3.81 -19.35
N LEU A 46 -0.69 3.08 -18.27
CA LEU A 46 -1.51 1.95 -17.82
C LEU A 46 -2.94 2.38 -17.51
N LEU A 47 -3.10 3.46 -16.72
CA LEU A 47 -4.42 3.96 -16.33
C LEU A 47 -5.21 4.58 -17.48
N CYS A 48 -4.54 5.10 -18.53
CA CYS A 48 -5.21 5.58 -19.73
C CYS A 48 -5.59 4.46 -20.71
N SER A 49 -4.84 3.35 -20.72
CA SER A 49 -5.02 2.26 -21.68
C SER A 49 -6.03 1.21 -21.24
N ARG A 50 -6.31 1.09 -19.93
CA ARG A 50 -7.20 0.08 -19.36
C ARG A 50 -8.17 0.70 -18.36
N LYS A 51 -9.34 0.09 -18.18
CA LYS A 51 -10.29 0.41 -17.11
C LYS A 51 -10.12 -0.59 -15.98
N PHE A 52 -10.24 -0.09 -14.75
CA PHE A 52 -10.17 -0.88 -13.52
C PHE A 52 -11.41 -0.63 -12.69
N ASP A 53 -12.00 -1.67 -12.15
CA ASP A 53 -13.16 -1.55 -11.24
C ASP A 53 -12.71 -1.09 -9.85
N THR A 54 -11.51 -1.54 -9.43
CA THR A 54 -10.95 -1.20 -8.12
C THR A 54 -9.44 -0.95 -8.24
N ILE A 55 -8.97 0.11 -7.60
CA ILE A 55 -7.54 0.43 -7.49
C ILE A 55 -7.14 0.42 -6.02
N PHE A 56 -6.32 -0.56 -5.64
CA PHE A 56 -5.73 -0.65 -4.31
C PHE A 56 -4.39 0.07 -4.26
N PHE A 57 -4.27 1.02 -3.36
CA PHE A 57 -3.13 1.92 -3.25
C PHE A 57 -2.44 1.75 -1.89
N MET A 58 -1.18 1.35 -1.88
CA MET A 58 -0.38 1.21 -0.66
C MET A 58 1.04 1.74 -0.90
N LEU A 59 1.29 2.97 -0.45
CA LEU A 59 2.58 3.67 -0.49
C LEU A 59 2.80 4.44 0.82
N GLY A 60 4.00 4.94 1.02
CA GLY A 60 4.33 5.84 2.13
C GLY A 60 5.51 5.40 2.99
N ILE A 61 5.79 4.09 3.05
CA ILE A 61 6.87 3.57 3.90
C ILE A 61 8.26 4.04 3.47
N ASN A 62 8.48 4.22 2.16
CA ASN A 62 9.78 4.62 1.61
C ASN A 62 10.03 6.12 1.78
N GLU A 63 9.02 6.89 2.11
CA GLU A 63 9.04 8.34 2.25
C GLU A 63 9.25 8.80 3.68
N LEU A 64 9.19 7.93 4.68
CA LEU A 64 9.19 8.31 6.10
C LEU A 64 10.40 9.15 6.55
N GLY A 65 11.49 9.15 5.78
CA GLY A 65 12.66 10.00 6.02
C GLY A 65 12.55 11.43 5.47
N TYR A 66 11.53 11.73 4.67
CA TYR A 66 11.31 13.05 4.08
C TYR A 66 10.52 13.98 5.01
N ASP A 67 10.35 15.23 4.57
CA ASP A 67 9.47 16.18 5.23
C ASP A 67 8.03 15.67 5.25
N TYR A 68 7.43 15.61 6.45
CA TYR A 68 6.15 14.95 6.66
C TYR A 68 5.00 15.62 5.90
N ASP A 69 4.92 16.96 5.94
CA ASP A 69 3.86 17.70 5.25
C ASP A 69 3.94 17.51 3.72
N SER A 70 5.16 17.41 3.20
CA SER A 70 5.42 17.13 1.80
C SER A 70 4.95 15.71 1.42
N ILE A 71 5.14 14.72 2.30
CA ILE A 71 4.64 13.34 2.07
C ILE A 71 3.12 13.35 1.96
N VAL A 72 2.43 13.90 2.97
CA VAL A 72 0.96 13.93 3.02
C VAL A 72 0.38 14.65 1.81
N LYS A 73 0.93 15.82 1.48
CA LYS A 73 0.50 16.62 0.32
C LYS A 73 0.70 15.87 -1.00
N GLN A 74 1.86 15.22 -1.18
CA GLN A 74 2.14 14.48 -2.40
C GLN A 74 1.31 13.19 -2.49
N TYR A 75 1.08 12.51 -1.36
CA TYR A 75 0.20 11.34 -1.30
C TYR A 75 -1.21 11.71 -1.81
N LYS A 76 -1.79 12.78 -1.27
CA LYS A 76 -3.09 13.29 -1.69
C LYS A 76 -3.15 13.57 -3.19
N ARG A 77 -2.20 14.35 -3.71
CA ARG A 77 -2.12 14.68 -5.15
C ARG A 77 -2.02 13.43 -6.02
N THR A 78 -1.26 12.43 -5.57
CA THR A 78 -1.08 11.19 -6.30
C THR A 78 -2.39 10.40 -6.39
N VAL A 79 -3.12 10.29 -5.28
CA VAL A 79 -4.42 9.60 -5.25
C VAL A 79 -5.46 10.36 -6.08
N GLU A 80 -5.52 11.70 -5.97
CA GLU A 80 -6.40 12.54 -6.77
C GLU A 80 -6.12 12.35 -8.28
N LYS A 81 -4.86 12.36 -8.71
CA LYS A 81 -4.49 12.10 -10.10
C LYS A 81 -4.91 10.70 -10.57
N VAL A 82 -4.76 9.67 -9.75
CA VAL A 82 -5.22 8.32 -10.07
C VAL A 82 -6.74 8.31 -10.26
N HIS A 83 -7.48 8.95 -9.37
CA HIS A 83 -8.94 9.04 -9.48
C HIS A 83 -9.39 9.84 -10.73
N GLU A 84 -8.70 10.95 -11.07
CA GLU A 84 -8.98 11.70 -12.30
C GLU A 84 -8.81 10.85 -13.56
N LEU A 85 -7.80 9.97 -13.60
CA LEU A 85 -7.56 9.05 -14.71
C LEU A 85 -8.53 7.87 -14.75
N GLN A 86 -9.10 7.50 -13.60
CA GLN A 86 -10.02 6.38 -13.43
C GLN A 86 -11.22 6.79 -12.54
N PRO A 87 -12.09 7.68 -13.03
CA PRO A 87 -13.15 8.26 -12.20
C PRO A 87 -14.23 7.25 -11.78
N ASP A 88 -14.36 6.15 -12.50
CA ASP A 88 -15.34 5.11 -12.23
C ASP A 88 -14.80 4.00 -11.30
N ALA A 89 -13.49 4.00 -11.02
CA ALA A 89 -12.87 2.98 -10.18
C ALA A 89 -13.10 3.25 -8.69
N ALA A 90 -13.40 2.21 -7.93
CA ALA A 90 -13.37 2.27 -6.48
C ALA A 90 -11.92 2.41 -6.00
N ILE A 91 -11.62 3.48 -5.28
CA ILE A 91 -10.30 3.70 -4.70
C ILE A 91 -10.24 3.10 -3.30
N VAL A 92 -9.23 2.28 -3.08
CA VAL A 92 -8.95 1.63 -1.79
C VAL A 92 -7.57 2.07 -1.32
N LEU A 93 -7.50 2.73 -0.18
CA LEU A 93 -6.25 3.17 0.44
C LEU A 93 -5.86 2.19 1.55
N GLY A 94 -4.75 1.50 1.37
CA GLY A 94 -4.20 0.56 2.35
C GLY A 94 -3.27 1.24 3.34
N ALA A 95 -3.42 0.91 4.63
CA ALA A 95 -2.46 1.29 5.66
C ALA A 95 -1.06 0.76 5.35
N ASN A 96 -0.05 1.51 5.72
CA ASN A 96 1.31 1.00 5.78
C ASN A 96 1.43 -0.01 6.91
N LEU A 97 1.98 -1.17 6.60
CA LEU A 97 2.25 -2.22 7.58
C LEU A 97 3.25 -1.71 8.64
N HIS A 98 3.01 -2.02 9.89
CA HIS A 98 3.95 -1.76 10.97
C HIS A 98 5.27 -2.53 10.78
N VAL A 99 6.26 -2.16 11.56
CA VAL A 99 7.51 -2.91 11.71
C VAL A 99 7.53 -3.60 13.08
N THR A 100 8.39 -4.59 13.28
CA THR A 100 8.53 -5.23 14.59
C THR A 100 9.04 -4.23 15.64
N ALA A 101 8.78 -4.50 16.91
CA ALA A 101 9.26 -3.68 18.03
C ALA A 101 10.80 -3.49 17.98
N GLU A 102 11.54 -4.55 17.67
CA GLU A 102 13.00 -4.50 17.51
C GLU A 102 13.41 -3.54 16.39
N LYS A 103 12.79 -3.64 15.22
CA LYS A 103 13.04 -2.75 14.08
C LYS A 103 12.72 -1.31 14.40
N ALA A 104 11.58 -1.07 15.05
CA ALA A 104 11.14 0.26 15.46
C ALA A 104 12.11 0.93 16.44
N SER A 105 12.60 0.17 17.42
CA SER A 105 13.57 0.68 18.43
C SER A 105 14.92 1.03 17.84
N GLY A 106 15.32 0.36 16.76
CA GLY A 106 16.59 0.57 16.07
C GLY A 106 16.58 1.67 15.00
N SER A 107 15.45 2.35 14.77
CA SER A 107 15.32 3.31 13.67
C SER A 107 14.53 4.56 14.06
N SER A 108 15.13 5.73 13.82
CA SER A 108 14.43 7.01 13.95
C SER A 108 13.47 7.30 12.77
N ILE A 109 13.60 6.57 11.68
CA ILE A 109 12.81 6.75 10.46
C ILE A 109 11.72 5.68 10.38
N TYR A 110 12.11 4.40 10.42
CA TYR A 110 11.19 3.27 10.31
C TYR A 110 10.69 2.84 11.69
N ASN A 111 9.84 3.67 12.30
CA ASN A 111 9.22 3.38 13.58
C ASN A 111 7.69 3.50 13.48
N ASN A 112 7.00 2.80 14.39
CA ASN A 112 5.54 2.68 14.32
C ASN A 112 4.81 3.97 14.65
N ASP A 113 5.40 4.91 15.40
CA ASP A 113 4.79 6.22 15.66
C ASP A 113 4.63 7.03 14.36
N ARG A 114 5.68 7.04 13.50
CA ARG A 114 5.64 7.71 12.20
C ARG A 114 4.71 6.99 11.22
N ILE A 115 4.72 5.66 11.22
CA ILE A 115 3.80 4.85 10.41
C ILE A 115 2.35 5.13 10.83
N ASN A 116 2.07 5.16 12.12
CA ASN A 116 0.75 5.46 12.66
C ASN A 116 0.28 6.87 12.32
N ALA A 117 1.18 7.86 12.38
CA ALA A 117 0.84 9.22 11.98
C ALA A 117 0.39 9.24 10.51
N LEU A 118 1.18 8.66 9.61
CA LEU A 118 0.86 8.59 8.19
C LEU A 118 -0.43 7.79 7.92
N ASN A 119 -0.61 6.66 8.58
CA ASN A 119 -1.83 5.84 8.42
C ASN A 119 -3.09 6.59 8.88
N ARG A 120 -3.02 7.41 9.93
CA ARG A 120 -4.14 8.29 10.35
C ARG A 120 -4.48 9.32 9.27
N ASP A 121 -3.47 9.95 8.65
CA ASP A 121 -3.72 10.94 7.59
C ASP A 121 -4.27 10.26 6.32
N ILE A 122 -3.78 9.07 5.95
CA ILE A 122 -4.33 8.28 4.85
C ILE A 122 -5.79 7.91 5.12
N LYS A 123 -6.11 7.47 6.35
CA LYS A 123 -7.48 7.15 6.76
C LYS A 123 -8.39 8.38 6.65
N SER A 124 -7.96 9.51 7.21
CA SER A 124 -8.72 10.77 7.15
C SER A 124 -8.96 11.22 5.70
N MET A 125 -7.97 11.05 4.84
CA MET A 125 -8.09 11.33 3.40
C MET A 125 -9.11 10.41 2.72
N ALA A 126 -9.08 9.11 3.02
CA ALA A 126 -10.05 8.15 2.49
C ALA A 126 -11.48 8.53 2.91
N GLU A 127 -11.69 8.79 4.20
CA GLU A 127 -13.00 9.18 4.75
C GLU A 127 -13.52 10.49 4.11
N ALA A 128 -12.67 11.50 3.97
CA ALA A 128 -13.05 12.78 3.38
C ALA A 128 -13.38 12.69 1.89
N SER A 129 -12.84 11.70 1.18
CA SER A 129 -13.02 11.51 -0.27
C SER A 129 -14.03 10.41 -0.62
N GLY A 130 -14.59 9.73 0.38
CA GLY A 130 -15.49 8.59 0.16
C GLY A 130 -14.78 7.34 -0.38
N TYR A 131 -13.47 7.22 -0.15
CA TYR A 131 -12.69 6.03 -0.50
C TYR A 131 -12.72 4.98 0.62
N VAL A 132 -12.45 3.75 0.27
CA VAL A 132 -12.31 2.67 1.26
C VAL A 132 -10.92 2.74 1.90
N TYR A 133 -10.85 2.60 3.23
CA TYR A 133 -9.58 2.44 3.95
C TYR A 133 -9.46 1.02 4.50
N LEU A 134 -8.34 0.35 4.23
CA LEU A 134 -8.05 -0.99 4.74
C LEU A 134 -6.79 -0.96 5.62
N ASP A 135 -6.92 -1.46 6.85
CA ASP A 135 -5.81 -1.53 7.79
C ASP A 135 -5.37 -2.98 8.02
N VAL A 136 -4.36 -3.39 7.27
CA VAL A 136 -3.76 -4.73 7.34
C VAL A 136 -3.08 -5.03 8.67
N ASN A 137 -2.78 -4.01 9.48
CA ASN A 137 -2.17 -4.21 10.79
C ASN A 137 -3.07 -5.02 11.72
N GLN A 138 -4.39 -5.00 11.50
CA GLN A 138 -5.35 -5.87 12.21
C GLN A 138 -5.05 -7.37 12.05
N VAL A 139 -4.34 -7.77 10.99
CA VAL A 139 -3.99 -9.16 10.69
C VAL A 139 -2.63 -9.56 11.27
N PHE A 140 -1.69 -8.64 11.27
CA PHE A 140 -0.27 -8.95 11.50
C PHE A 140 0.33 -8.37 12.76
N ASP A 141 -0.39 -7.49 13.47
CA ASP A 141 0.12 -6.90 14.70
C ASP A 141 0.06 -7.87 15.88
N ASP A 142 0.98 -7.65 16.81
CA ASP A 142 0.93 -8.19 18.17
C ASP A 142 0.01 -7.34 19.07
N GLU A 143 -0.14 -7.76 20.32
CA GLU A 143 -0.95 -7.06 21.33
C GLU A 143 -0.48 -5.62 21.65
N ASN A 144 0.74 -5.27 21.28
CA ASN A 144 1.34 -3.95 21.50
C ASN A 144 1.29 -3.06 20.23
N GLY A 145 0.66 -3.51 19.15
CA GLY A 145 0.53 -2.74 17.91
C GLY A 145 1.82 -2.68 17.09
N ASN A 146 2.63 -3.71 17.16
CA ASN A 146 3.80 -3.89 16.29
C ASN A 146 3.59 -5.10 15.40
N LEU A 147 4.21 -5.11 14.22
CA LEU A 147 4.27 -6.34 13.42
C LEU A 147 4.80 -7.49 14.28
N ALA A 148 4.00 -8.52 14.46
CA ALA A 148 4.40 -9.66 15.28
C ALA A 148 5.63 -10.35 14.69
N ALA A 149 6.63 -10.62 15.52
CA ALA A 149 7.95 -11.13 15.09
C ALA A 149 7.87 -12.44 14.29
N GLY A 150 6.86 -13.27 14.54
CA GLY A 150 6.64 -14.52 13.80
C GLY A 150 6.27 -14.34 12.34
N TYR A 151 5.86 -13.16 11.92
CA TYR A 151 5.51 -12.86 10.53
C TYR A 151 6.66 -12.29 9.70
N SER A 152 7.79 -11.95 10.30
CA SER A 152 8.89 -11.27 9.60
C SER A 152 10.26 -11.83 10.00
N SER A 153 11.20 -11.83 9.05
CA SER A 153 12.60 -12.18 9.32
C SER A 153 13.53 -10.96 9.36
N ASP A 154 13.10 -9.82 8.80
CA ASP A 154 13.87 -8.58 8.73
C ASP A 154 13.21 -7.43 9.54
N GLY A 155 12.11 -7.74 10.17
CA GLY A 155 11.31 -6.81 10.98
C GLY A 155 10.45 -5.82 10.18
N ALA A 156 10.42 -5.90 8.85
CA ALA A 156 9.72 -4.95 8.00
C ALA A 156 8.87 -5.58 6.90
N HIS A 157 9.23 -6.76 6.40
CA HIS A 157 8.51 -7.48 5.35
C HIS A 157 7.87 -8.74 5.90
N VAL A 158 6.65 -9.02 5.50
CA VAL A 158 5.97 -10.27 5.81
C VAL A 158 6.65 -11.42 5.05
N LEU A 159 6.81 -12.56 5.71
CA LEU A 159 7.32 -13.77 5.07
C LEU A 159 6.40 -14.24 3.94
N GLY A 160 6.98 -14.75 2.86
CA GLY A 160 6.27 -15.15 1.63
C GLY A 160 5.03 -16.00 1.87
N LYS A 161 5.11 -16.96 2.80
CA LYS A 161 4.00 -17.86 3.14
C LYS A 161 2.75 -17.19 3.73
N TYR A 162 2.86 -15.94 4.20
CA TYR A 162 1.74 -15.21 4.79
C TYR A 162 1.09 -14.21 3.83
N TYR A 163 1.60 -14.04 2.62
CA TYR A 163 0.96 -13.17 1.64
C TYR A 163 -0.41 -13.69 1.17
N SER A 164 -0.64 -15.00 1.19
CA SER A 164 -1.97 -15.56 0.95
C SER A 164 -2.99 -15.09 1.97
N VAL A 165 -2.62 -15.09 3.26
CA VAL A 165 -3.47 -14.57 4.35
C VAL A 165 -3.83 -13.10 4.12
N TRP A 166 -2.86 -12.30 3.67
CA TRP A 166 -3.08 -10.88 3.35
C TRP A 166 -4.07 -10.72 2.18
N VAL A 167 -3.87 -11.47 1.09
CA VAL A 167 -4.74 -11.41 -0.09
C VAL A 167 -6.16 -11.85 0.25
N ASP A 168 -6.32 -12.94 0.99
CA ASP A 168 -7.63 -13.45 1.39
C ASP A 168 -8.36 -12.43 2.28
N TRP A 169 -7.66 -11.82 3.23
CA TRP A 169 -8.23 -10.76 4.06
C TRP A 169 -8.67 -9.53 3.23
N ILE A 170 -7.88 -9.10 2.23
CA ILE A 170 -8.28 -8.00 1.33
C ILE A 170 -9.57 -8.38 0.59
N ARG A 171 -9.64 -9.58 0.03
CA ARG A 171 -10.82 -10.05 -0.72
C ARG A 171 -12.07 -10.12 0.16
N GLU A 172 -11.95 -10.69 1.34
CA GLU A 172 -13.07 -10.79 2.29
C GLU A 172 -13.55 -9.40 2.70
N THR A 173 -12.63 -8.50 3.05
CA THR A 173 -12.97 -7.15 3.50
C THR A 173 -13.61 -6.33 2.38
N LEU A 174 -13.10 -6.38 1.15
CA LEU A 174 -13.69 -5.68 0.00
C LEU A 174 -15.05 -6.31 -0.39
N GLY A 175 -15.21 -7.62 -0.30
CA GLY A 175 -16.48 -8.30 -0.55
C GLY A 175 -17.58 -7.87 0.41
N THR A 176 -17.25 -7.52 1.66
CA THR A 176 -18.21 -7.01 2.65
C THR A 176 -18.57 -5.53 2.43
N HIS A 177 -17.78 -4.77 1.69
CA HIS A 177 -18.04 -3.35 1.38
C HIS A 177 -18.81 -3.15 0.07
N ALA A 178 -18.96 -4.21 -0.73
CA ALA A 178 -19.69 -4.19 -2.01
C ALA A 178 -21.17 -4.55 -1.89
N GLY A 179 -21.70 -4.70 -0.65
CA GLY A 179 -23.10 -5.07 -0.32
C GLY A 179 -23.97 -3.88 0.06
#